data_33aa53c6009adf131ec947bb5450c772
#
_entry.id   33aa53c6009adf131ec947bb5450c772
#
_cell.length_a   1.000
_cell.length_b   1.000
_cell.length_c   1.000
_cell.angle_alpha   90.00
_cell.angle_beta   90.00
_cell.angle_gamma   90.00
#
_symmetry.space_group_name_H-M   'P 1'
#
loop_
_entity.id
_entity.type
_entity.pdbx_description
1 polymer ?
#
loop_
_entity_poly.entity_id
_entity_poly.type
_entity_poly.pdbx_seq_one_letter_code
_entity_poly.pdbx_strand_id
1 'polypeptide(L)'
;MRPASLSAQLRRRVTVVVAVLALLISAGTIVAAGVIMYEQLDKQMDNTTAPQVRETGQQNGRPKGILAPGTPPGTVVVLRTSSGVSVASKIGHGEYDNVSAEAINTLLKVDTDGQKHTVDVPELGQYRAVAQYNRDHELMVLALPLETVNTTIVRLSLLAVALGVAAVVAAAFATRAVANAATKPLRSLSATASTVSQLDLDRGEVNVPAVPDPALPPEHEVAQLTGAFNRMLGNVQGAFKVREASETKLRRFVADASHELRNPLAAIRGYSELAARGDGADSAFALGRIDAESQRMTKLVEDLLLLARLDADAPVEMQPVDIVAVVLNAVSDARAAGPDHTWRLELPEEGFEVRANADRLHQVIVNLLSNARNHTPAGTTVTTVAGIRDGQACLMVVDDGPGIAPDVLPRIFERFTRADASRRHNEAKSTGLGLSIVQAVVASFGGRVEVDSRPGRTCFTVWLPLAT
;
A
#
# COMPACT_ATOMS: atom_id res chain seq x y z
N MET A 1 -7.17 31.93 6.06
CA MET A 1 -7.75 31.23 4.90
C MET A 1 -7.06 29.86 4.80
N ARG A 2 -7.78 28.74 4.94
CA ARG A 2 -7.20 27.40 4.74
C ARG A 2 -6.85 27.25 3.25
N PRO A 3 -5.65 26.82 2.89
CA PRO A 3 -5.30 26.60 1.49
C PRO A 3 -6.27 25.58 0.89
N ALA A 4 -6.87 25.95 -0.25
CA ALA A 4 -7.78 25.06 -0.96
C ALA A 4 -7.05 23.78 -1.32
N SER A 5 -7.64 22.62 -1.06
CA SER A 5 -7.03 21.32 -1.39
C SER A 5 -6.68 21.26 -2.88
N LEU A 6 -5.62 20.54 -3.23
CA LEU A 6 -5.15 20.37 -4.61
C LEU A 6 -6.31 19.94 -5.54
N SER A 7 -7.18 19.06 -5.07
CA SER A 7 -8.36 18.61 -5.78
C SER A 7 -9.38 19.72 -6.04
N ALA A 8 -9.51 20.67 -5.11
CA ALA A 8 -10.40 21.83 -5.29
C ALA A 8 -9.86 22.83 -6.33
N GLN A 9 -8.53 23.04 -6.35
CA GLN A 9 -7.87 23.89 -7.33
C GLN A 9 -7.97 23.28 -8.75
N LEU A 10 -7.73 21.97 -8.88
CA LEU A 10 -7.84 21.28 -10.16
C LEU A 10 -9.28 21.33 -10.72
N ARG A 11 -10.27 21.03 -9.88
CA ARG A 11 -11.69 21.15 -10.25
C ARG A 11 -12.04 22.53 -10.77
N ARG A 12 -11.65 23.58 -10.02
CA ARG A 12 -11.93 24.97 -10.43
C ARG A 12 -11.31 25.31 -11.79
N ARG A 13 -10.05 24.91 -12.03
CA ARG A 13 -9.34 25.16 -13.30
C ARG A 13 -10.03 24.47 -14.47
N VAL A 14 -10.33 23.18 -14.34
CA VAL A 14 -11.00 22.41 -15.41
C VAL A 14 -12.38 22.98 -15.71
N THR A 15 -13.18 23.27 -14.69
CA THR A 15 -14.54 23.86 -14.87
C THR A 15 -14.45 25.22 -15.56
N VAL A 16 -13.49 26.08 -15.20
CA VAL A 16 -13.29 27.38 -15.85
C VAL A 16 -12.89 27.23 -17.31
N VAL A 17 -11.98 26.31 -17.64
CA VAL A 17 -11.58 26.06 -19.04
C VAL A 17 -12.75 25.58 -19.86
N VAL A 18 -13.55 24.64 -19.35
CA VAL A 18 -14.74 24.14 -20.05
C VAL A 18 -15.79 25.23 -20.23
N ALA A 19 -15.99 26.09 -19.21
CA ALA A 19 -16.93 27.20 -19.29
C ALA A 19 -16.50 28.23 -20.35
N VAL A 20 -15.21 28.55 -20.42
CA VAL A 20 -14.67 29.46 -21.45
C VAL A 20 -14.82 28.87 -22.85
N LEU A 21 -14.49 27.60 -23.03
CA LEU A 21 -14.67 26.90 -24.31
C LEU A 21 -16.14 26.84 -24.73
N ALA A 22 -17.04 26.51 -23.82
CA ALA A 22 -18.48 26.47 -24.10
C ALA A 22 -19.00 27.85 -24.52
N LEU A 23 -18.55 28.92 -23.86
CA LEU A 23 -18.91 30.29 -24.21
C LEU A 23 -18.39 30.69 -25.59
N LEU A 24 -17.13 30.37 -25.90
CA LEU A 24 -16.54 30.69 -27.21
C LEU A 24 -17.25 29.93 -28.37
N ILE A 25 -17.55 28.64 -28.17
CA ILE A 25 -18.26 27.82 -29.16
C ILE A 25 -19.69 28.36 -29.33
N SER A 26 -20.40 28.66 -28.25
CA SER A 26 -21.76 29.22 -28.32
C SER A 26 -21.78 30.56 -29.04
N ALA A 27 -20.88 31.47 -28.67
CA ALA A 27 -20.77 32.79 -29.36
C ALA A 27 -20.42 32.64 -30.85
N GLY A 28 -19.44 31.78 -31.19
CA GLY A 28 -19.07 31.50 -32.56
C GLY A 28 -20.23 30.90 -33.38
N THR A 29 -21.00 29.99 -32.78
CA THR A 29 -22.17 29.39 -33.45
C THR A 29 -23.27 30.42 -33.71
N ILE A 30 -23.54 31.30 -32.75
CA ILE A 30 -24.56 32.37 -32.90
C ILE A 30 -24.15 33.35 -34.00
N VAL A 31 -22.88 33.79 -34.01
CA VAL A 31 -22.36 34.69 -35.04
C VAL A 31 -22.40 34.04 -36.43
N ALA A 32 -21.91 32.78 -36.55
CA ALA A 32 -21.92 32.05 -37.79
C ALA A 32 -23.35 31.83 -38.31
N ALA A 33 -24.29 31.47 -37.45
CA ALA A 33 -25.69 31.27 -37.85
C ALA A 33 -26.29 32.59 -38.34
N GLY A 34 -26.01 33.72 -37.64
CA GLY A 34 -26.45 35.04 -38.05
C GLY A 34 -25.93 35.39 -39.46
N VAL A 35 -24.63 35.30 -39.68
CA VAL A 35 -24.01 35.61 -40.96
C VAL A 35 -24.62 34.75 -42.10
N ILE A 36 -24.71 33.42 -41.90
CA ILE A 36 -25.26 32.51 -42.90
C ILE A 36 -26.72 32.82 -43.23
N MET A 37 -27.53 33.09 -42.20
CA MET A 37 -28.95 33.37 -42.43
C MET A 37 -29.19 34.73 -43.09
N TYR A 38 -28.42 35.75 -42.78
CA TYR A 38 -28.48 37.01 -43.48
C TYR A 38 -28.02 36.91 -44.95
N GLU A 39 -26.92 36.20 -45.23
CA GLU A 39 -26.48 35.90 -46.59
C GLU A 39 -27.50 35.09 -47.38
N GLN A 40 -28.16 34.13 -46.74
CA GLN A 40 -29.21 33.33 -47.40
C GLN A 40 -30.43 34.22 -47.75
N LEU A 41 -30.83 35.10 -46.82
CA LEU A 41 -31.91 36.03 -47.06
C LEU A 41 -31.55 37.00 -48.22
N ASP A 42 -30.33 37.56 -48.21
CA ASP A 42 -29.83 38.45 -49.24
C ASP A 42 -29.80 37.76 -50.64
N LYS A 43 -29.37 36.51 -50.72
CA LYS A 43 -29.45 35.72 -51.99
C LYS A 43 -30.89 35.48 -52.41
N GLN A 44 -31.80 35.25 -51.49
CA GLN A 44 -33.22 35.06 -51.78
C GLN A 44 -33.83 36.32 -52.31
N MET A 45 -33.46 37.51 -51.77
CA MET A 45 -33.84 38.81 -52.33
C MET A 45 -33.36 38.98 -53.77
N ASP A 46 -32.09 38.69 -54.07
CA ASP A 46 -31.53 38.80 -55.44
C ASP A 46 -32.31 37.93 -56.43
N ASN A 47 -32.63 36.69 -56.05
CA ASN A 47 -33.39 35.76 -56.89
C ASN A 47 -34.83 36.20 -57.09
N THR A 48 -35.41 36.92 -56.15
CA THR A 48 -36.78 37.44 -56.23
C THR A 48 -36.84 38.75 -57.02
N THR A 49 -35.84 39.61 -56.88
CA THR A 49 -35.81 40.93 -57.52
C THR A 49 -35.51 40.85 -59.03
N ALA A 50 -34.59 39.95 -59.50
CA ALA A 50 -34.13 39.86 -60.84
C ALA A 50 -35.21 39.53 -61.93
N PRO A 51 -36.19 38.65 -61.68
CA PRO A 51 -37.30 38.42 -62.62
C PRO A 51 -38.29 39.55 -62.63
N GLN A 52 -38.56 40.18 -61.46
CA GLN A 52 -39.60 41.19 -61.35
C GLN A 52 -39.23 42.52 -62.03
N VAL A 53 -37.94 42.84 -62.06
CA VAL A 53 -37.41 44.01 -62.78
C VAL A 53 -37.59 43.85 -64.29
N ARG A 54 -37.78 42.63 -64.83
CA ARG A 54 -37.89 42.33 -66.23
C ARG A 54 -39.33 42.35 -66.79
N GLU A 55 -40.35 42.06 -65.97
CA GLU A 55 -41.75 41.90 -66.43
C GLU A 55 -42.71 42.67 -65.47
N THR A 56 -42.87 43.95 -65.71
CA THR A 56 -43.92 44.73 -65.04
C THR A 56 -44.95 45.15 -66.06
N GLY A 57 -46.12 44.54 -66.03
CA GLY A 57 -47.31 44.92 -66.71
C GLY A 57 -48.51 44.87 -65.78
N GLN A 58 -49.45 45.80 -65.88
CA GLN A 58 -50.70 45.77 -65.14
C GLN A 58 -51.74 44.88 -65.84
N GLN A 59 -52.35 43.98 -65.08
CA GLN A 59 -53.56 43.25 -65.49
C GLN A 59 -54.60 43.41 -64.38
N ASN A 60 -55.69 44.07 -64.67
CA ASN A 60 -56.81 44.38 -63.74
C ASN A 60 -56.40 45.15 -62.45
N GLY A 61 -55.53 46.18 -62.60
CA GLY A 61 -55.11 46.99 -61.51
C GLY A 61 -54.19 46.33 -60.49
N ARG A 62 -53.67 45.12 -60.80
CA ARG A 62 -52.70 44.38 -60.06
C ARG A 62 -51.44 44.12 -60.89
N PRO A 63 -50.24 44.21 -60.29
CA PRO A 63 -49.00 43.93 -61.05
C PRO A 63 -48.99 42.48 -61.51
N LYS A 64 -48.86 42.29 -62.82
CA LYS A 64 -48.66 40.95 -63.41
C LYS A 64 -47.23 40.55 -63.21
N GLY A 65 -47.01 39.42 -62.52
CA GLY A 65 -45.67 38.84 -62.38
C GLY A 65 -44.94 39.17 -61.05
N ILE A 66 -45.55 39.80 -60.08
CA ILE A 66 -44.88 40.18 -58.81
C ILE A 66 -44.61 38.93 -57.89
N LEU A 67 -45.14 37.78 -58.24
CA LEU A 67 -44.95 36.58 -57.43
C LEU A 67 -44.24 35.49 -58.27
N ALA A 68 -42.94 35.45 -58.13
CA ALA A 68 -42.21 34.24 -58.48
C ALA A 68 -42.57 33.09 -57.52
N PRO A 69 -42.77 31.87 -58.05
CA PRO A 69 -42.94 30.71 -57.13
C PRO A 69 -41.79 30.62 -56.15
N GLY A 70 -42.09 30.61 -54.84
CA GLY A 70 -41.09 30.55 -53.78
C GLY A 70 -40.83 31.87 -53.03
N THR A 71 -41.54 32.92 -53.34
CA THR A 71 -41.47 34.19 -52.53
C THR A 71 -41.99 33.93 -51.12
N PRO A 72 -41.23 34.29 -50.08
CA PRO A 72 -41.60 34.00 -48.70
C PRO A 72 -42.91 34.74 -48.28
N PRO A 73 -43.74 34.12 -47.44
CA PRO A 73 -44.88 34.79 -46.87
C PRO A 73 -44.37 36.02 -46.03
N GLY A 74 -45.12 37.09 -46.08
CA GLY A 74 -44.76 38.33 -45.41
C GLY A 74 -43.94 39.30 -46.29
N THR A 75 -43.48 38.89 -47.50
CA THR A 75 -42.78 39.77 -48.43
C THR A 75 -43.68 40.94 -48.83
N VAL A 76 -43.13 42.13 -48.76
CA VAL A 76 -43.84 43.38 -49.21
C VAL A 76 -43.20 43.86 -50.49
N VAL A 77 -44.03 44.18 -51.45
CA VAL A 77 -43.61 44.81 -52.72
C VAL A 77 -44.33 46.15 -52.87
N VAL A 78 -43.57 47.19 -53.07
CA VAL A 78 -44.11 48.54 -53.34
C VAL A 78 -43.64 48.97 -54.73
N LEU A 79 -44.57 49.34 -55.58
CA LEU A 79 -44.30 49.88 -56.90
C LEU A 79 -44.82 51.32 -57.01
N ARG A 80 -43.93 52.27 -57.30
CA ARG A 80 -44.27 53.69 -57.50
C ARG A 80 -44.09 54.08 -58.94
N THR A 81 -45.21 54.38 -59.58
CA THR A 81 -45.28 54.82 -60.98
C THR A 81 -45.31 56.36 -61.09
N SER A 82 -45.23 56.91 -62.31
CA SER A 82 -45.38 58.36 -62.60
C SER A 82 -46.74 58.91 -62.17
N SER A 83 -47.77 58.03 -62.05
CA SER A 83 -49.15 58.44 -61.63
C SER A 83 -49.37 58.29 -60.09
N GLY A 84 -48.35 57.90 -59.32
CA GLY A 84 -48.42 57.69 -57.88
C GLY A 84 -48.05 56.26 -57.48
N VAL A 85 -48.36 55.83 -56.22
CA VAL A 85 -48.15 54.45 -55.74
C VAL A 85 -49.18 53.56 -56.39
N SER A 86 -48.72 52.69 -57.29
CA SER A 86 -49.62 51.80 -58.07
C SER A 86 -49.97 50.53 -57.32
N VAL A 87 -49.06 50.00 -56.55
CA VAL A 87 -49.23 48.74 -55.82
C VAL A 87 -48.40 48.73 -54.54
N ALA A 88 -49.04 48.33 -53.50
CA ALA A 88 -48.35 47.93 -52.25
C ALA A 88 -49.07 46.69 -51.73
N SER A 89 -48.40 45.56 -51.70
CA SER A 89 -49.02 44.30 -51.26
C SER A 89 -48.08 43.49 -50.39
N LYS A 90 -48.57 42.99 -49.30
CA LYS A 90 -47.93 42.00 -48.46
C LYS A 90 -48.40 40.62 -48.87
N ILE A 91 -47.50 39.72 -49.05
CA ILE A 91 -47.81 38.32 -49.46
C ILE A 91 -48.21 37.56 -48.20
N GLY A 92 -49.53 37.23 -48.12
CA GLY A 92 -50.06 36.32 -47.08
C GLY A 92 -49.98 34.85 -47.52
N HIS A 93 -50.63 33.98 -46.78
CA HIS A 93 -50.77 32.54 -47.15
C HIS A 93 -51.88 32.40 -48.22
N GLY A 94 -51.58 32.80 -49.46
CA GLY A 94 -52.51 32.71 -50.60
C GLY A 94 -53.37 33.93 -50.91
N GLU A 95 -53.28 35.00 -50.09
CA GLU A 95 -53.95 36.27 -50.32
C GLU A 95 -53.00 37.44 -50.18
N TYR A 96 -53.34 38.58 -50.79
CA TYR A 96 -52.62 39.84 -50.68
C TYR A 96 -53.26 40.72 -49.61
N ASP A 97 -52.50 41.04 -48.61
CA ASP A 97 -52.91 41.98 -47.55
C ASP A 97 -52.55 43.40 -47.94
N ASN A 98 -53.41 44.33 -47.58
CA ASN A 98 -53.14 45.76 -47.76
C ASN A 98 -52.09 46.23 -46.76
N VAL A 99 -51.13 47.00 -47.26
CA VAL A 99 -50.05 47.58 -46.44
C VAL A 99 -50.48 49.01 -46.02
N SER A 100 -50.23 49.36 -44.75
CA SER A 100 -50.58 50.70 -44.26
C SER A 100 -49.80 51.81 -44.99
N ALA A 101 -50.41 52.98 -45.12
CA ALA A 101 -49.75 54.12 -45.76
C ALA A 101 -48.46 54.54 -45.11
N GLU A 102 -48.35 54.36 -43.81
CA GLU A 102 -47.13 54.65 -43.03
C GLU A 102 -45.99 53.67 -43.35
N ALA A 103 -46.32 52.40 -43.46
CA ALA A 103 -45.36 51.37 -43.84
C ALA A 103 -44.87 51.59 -45.29
N ILE A 104 -45.77 51.94 -46.20
CA ILE A 104 -45.42 52.29 -47.58
C ILE A 104 -44.46 53.47 -47.64
N ASN A 105 -44.76 54.55 -46.92
CA ASN A 105 -43.92 55.74 -46.86
C ASN A 105 -42.54 55.46 -46.29
N THR A 106 -42.45 54.53 -45.34
CA THR A 106 -41.19 54.13 -44.73
C THR A 106 -40.36 53.35 -45.74
N LEU A 107 -40.94 52.39 -46.48
CA LEU A 107 -40.26 51.62 -47.50
C LEU A 107 -39.82 52.49 -48.69
N LEU A 108 -40.57 53.50 -49.12
CA LEU A 108 -40.21 54.43 -50.16
C LEU A 108 -39.06 55.38 -49.82
N LYS A 109 -38.66 55.45 -48.57
CA LYS A 109 -37.48 56.19 -48.12
C LYS A 109 -36.19 55.39 -48.19
N VAL A 110 -36.25 54.09 -48.52
CA VAL A 110 -35.07 53.27 -48.73
C VAL A 110 -34.23 53.82 -49.87
N ASP A 111 -32.92 53.93 -49.66
CA ASP A 111 -32.02 54.45 -50.69
C ASP A 111 -32.04 53.57 -51.94
N THR A 112 -32.03 54.22 -53.09
CA THR A 112 -32.08 53.55 -54.41
C THR A 112 -30.70 53.23 -54.95
N ASP A 113 -29.78 52.85 -54.04
CA ASP A 113 -28.39 52.51 -54.32
C ASP A 113 -28.22 51.03 -54.71
N GLY A 114 -29.32 50.29 -54.72
CA GLY A 114 -29.31 48.83 -54.99
C GLY A 114 -28.73 48.01 -53.84
N GLN A 115 -28.39 48.62 -52.72
CA GLN A 115 -27.95 47.95 -51.52
C GLN A 115 -29.14 47.48 -50.70
N LYS A 116 -28.91 46.47 -49.87
CA LYS A 116 -29.95 45.92 -49.02
C LYS A 116 -29.87 46.57 -47.67
N HIS A 117 -30.95 47.23 -47.28
CA HIS A 117 -31.07 47.98 -46.02
C HIS A 117 -31.97 47.26 -45.01
N THR A 118 -31.62 47.27 -43.72
CA THR A 118 -32.54 46.82 -42.69
C THR A 118 -33.37 48.02 -42.24
N VAL A 119 -34.69 47.92 -42.35
CA VAL A 119 -35.63 48.95 -42.06
C VAL A 119 -36.68 48.45 -41.08
N ASP A 120 -37.00 49.26 -40.09
CA ASP A 120 -38.10 48.99 -39.18
C ASP A 120 -39.40 49.58 -39.76
N VAL A 121 -40.29 48.68 -40.17
CA VAL A 121 -41.51 49.04 -40.89
C VAL A 121 -42.67 49.07 -39.87
N PRO A 122 -43.32 50.20 -39.67
CA PRO A 122 -44.44 50.33 -38.71
C PRO A 122 -45.49 49.22 -38.92
N GLU A 123 -46.00 48.66 -37.83
CA GLU A 123 -46.98 47.54 -37.77
C GLU A 123 -46.47 46.19 -38.28
N LEU A 124 -45.38 46.17 -39.07
CA LEU A 124 -44.87 44.94 -39.70
C LEU A 124 -43.56 44.45 -39.07
N GLY A 125 -42.82 45.31 -38.36
CA GLY A 125 -41.55 44.96 -37.75
C GLY A 125 -40.33 45.14 -38.66
N GLN A 126 -39.27 44.43 -38.37
CA GLN A 126 -38.00 44.54 -39.10
C GLN A 126 -38.04 43.84 -40.43
N TYR A 127 -37.65 44.55 -41.46
CA TYR A 127 -37.57 44.09 -42.85
C TYR A 127 -36.20 44.35 -43.46
N ARG A 128 -35.78 43.46 -44.33
CA ARG A 128 -34.63 43.64 -45.23
C ARG A 128 -35.19 44.16 -46.57
N ALA A 129 -34.88 45.40 -46.97
CA ALA A 129 -35.44 46.04 -48.13
C ALA A 129 -34.37 46.41 -49.15
N VAL A 130 -34.71 46.33 -50.42
CA VAL A 130 -33.92 46.82 -51.53
C VAL A 130 -34.81 47.65 -52.46
N ALA A 131 -34.34 48.85 -52.86
CA ALA A 131 -35.03 49.73 -53.76
C ALA A 131 -34.24 49.83 -55.06
N GLN A 132 -34.94 49.59 -56.20
CA GLN A 132 -34.36 49.64 -57.54
C GLN A 132 -35.35 50.18 -58.56
N TYR A 133 -34.84 50.78 -59.65
CA TYR A 133 -35.69 51.16 -60.76
C TYR A 133 -35.85 50.01 -61.73
N ASN A 134 -37.10 49.79 -62.22
CA ASN A 134 -37.38 48.81 -63.21
C ASN A 134 -37.03 49.39 -64.61
N ARG A 135 -37.27 48.66 -65.78
CA ARG A 135 -37.00 49.11 -67.11
C ARG A 135 -37.87 50.28 -67.57
N ASP A 136 -39.01 50.47 -66.89
CA ASP A 136 -39.97 51.56 -67.16
C ASP A 136 -39.70 52.80 -66.33
N HIS A 137 -38.53 52.86 -65.65
CA HIS A 137 -38.13 53.90 -64.73
C HIS A 137 -39.08 54.05 -63.50
N GLU A 138 -39.79 52.99 -63.12
CA GLU A 138 -40.63 52.99 -61.93
C GLU A 138 -39.83 52.49 -60.76
N LEU A 139 -40.01 53.09 -59.60
CA LEU A 139 -39.35 52.69 -58.34
C LEU A 139 -40.04 51.45 -57.79
N MET A 140 -39.31 50.37 -57.73
CA MET A 140 -39.75 49.15 -57.03
C MET A 140 -38.95 48.90 -55.77
N VAL A 141 -39.66 48.68 -54.65
CA VAL A 141 -39.10 48.31 -53.36
C VAL A 141 -39.58 46.91 -53.02
N LEU A 142 -38.62 46.01 -52.79
CA LEU A 142 -38.87 44.64 -52.32
C LEU A 142 -38.37 44.56 -50.87
N ALA A 143 -39.23 44.11 -49.98
CA ALA A 143 -38.86 43.95 -48.55
C ALA A 143 -39.26 42.56 -48.02
N LEU A 144 -38.29 41.84 -47.46
CA LEU A 144 -38.47 40.52 -46.87
C LEU A 144 -38.46 40.63 -45.30
N PRO A 145 -39.35 39.90 -44.62
CA PRO A 145 -39.43 39.95 -43.17
C PRO A 145 -38.21 39.29 -42.52
N LEU A 146 -37.63 39.98 -41.52
CA LEU A 146 -36.54 39.45 -40.71
C LEU A 146 -37.03 38.60 -39.52
N GLU A 147 -38.35 38.57 -39.27
CA GLU A 147 -38.93 37.86 -38.12
C GLU A 147 -38.53 36.38 -38.06
N THR A 148 -38.59 35.68 -39.20
CA THR A 148 -38.21 34.25 -39.29
C THR A 148 -36.73 34.06 -39.00
N VAL A 149 -35.86 34.95 -39.49
CA VAL A 149 -34.41 34.92 -39.24
C VAL A 149 -34.12 35.15 -37.77
N ASN A 150 -34.71 36.23 -37.21
CA ASN A 150 -34.50 36.62 -35.80
C ASN A 150 -35.03 35.54 -34.85
N THR A 151 -36.20 34.97 -35.10
CA THR A 151 -36.74 33.89 -34.26
C THR A 151 -35.89 32.64 -34.32
N THR A 152 -35.34 32.31 -35.47
CA THR A 152 -34.46 31.17 -35.67
C THR A 152 -33.12 31.39 -34.91
N ILE A 153 -32.53 32.59 -35.04
CA ILE A 153 -31.30 32.94 -34.31
C ILE A 153 -31.53 32.90 -32.80
N VAL A 154 -32.66 33.42 -32.30
CA VAL A 154 -33.00 33.35 -30.88
C VAL A 154 -33.12 31.90 -30.39
N ARG A 155 -33.85 31.05 -31.17
CA ARG A 155 -33.98 29.62 -30.81
C ARG A 155 -32.64 28.89 -30.81
N LEU A 156 -31.79 29.11 -31.79
CA LEU A 156 -30.44 28.53 -31.84
C LEU A 156 -29.57 29.05 -30.71
N SER A 157 -29.68 30.35 -30.38
CA SER A 157 -28.95 30.95 -29.25
C SER A 157 -29.35 30.32 -27.93
N LEU A 158 -30.63 30.14 -27.67
CA LEU A 158 -31.14 29.49 -26.46
C LEU A 158 -30.66 28.04 -26.38
N LEU A 159 -30.69 27.30 -27.49
CA LEU A 159 -30.18 25.91 -27.53
C LEU A 159 -28.67 25.86 -27.26
N ALA A 160 -27.88 26.74 -27.90
CA ALA A 160 -26.43 26.80 -27.71
C ALA A 160 -26.07 27.12 -26.26
N VAL A 161 -26.76 28.05 -25.63
CA VAL A 161 -26.57 28.40 -24.20
C VAL A 161 -26.96 27.22 -23.31
N ALA A 162 -28.11 26.58 -23.57
CA ALA A 162 -28.54 25.40 -22.78
C ALA A 162 -27.54 24.25 -22.86
N LEU A 163 -27.03 23.94 -24.06
CA LEU A 163 -25.99 22.92 -24.25
C LEU A 163 -24.69 23.31 -23.58
N GLY A 164 -24.29 24.58 -23.65
CA GLY A 164 -23.11 25.09 -22.97
C GLY A 164 -23.20 24.93 -21.45
N VAL A 165 -24.34 25.28 -20.86
CA VAL A 165 -24.59 25.09 -19.42
C VAL A 165 -24.56 23.60 -19.05
N ALA A 166 -25.22 22.75 -19.83
CA ALA A 166 -25.22 21.31 -19.60
C ALA A 166 -23.81 20.72 -19.65
N ALA A 167 -22.98 21.16 -20.61
CA ALA A 167 -21.58 20.73 -20.72
C ALA A 167 -20.75 21.14 -19.48
N VAL A 168 -20.90 22.37 -19.00
CA VAL A 168 -20.21 22.85 -17.78
C VAL A 168 -20.64 22.06 -16.54
N VAL A 169 -21.94 21.80 -16.38
CA VAL A 169 -22.47 20.99 -15.26
C VAL A 169 -21.93 19.56 -15.33
N ALA A 170 -21.99 18.92 -16.51
CA ALA A 170 -21.45 17.58 -16.71
C ALA A 170 -19.94 17.50 -16.41
N ALA A 171 -19.16 18.49 -16.89
CA ALA A 171 -17.74 18.58 -16.59
C ALA A 171 -17.45 18.75 -15.09
N ALA A 172 -18.24 19.55 -14.38
CA ALA A 172 -18.11 19.74 -12.94
C ALA A 172 -18.38 18.43 -12.17
N PHE A 173 -19.42 17.68 -12.55
CA PHE A 173 -19.73 16.38 -11.97
C PHE A 173 -18.63 15.34 -12.27
N ALA A 174 -18.22 15.22 -13.53
CA ALA A 174 -17.17 14.29 -13.94
C ALA A 174 -15.85 14.57 -13.20
N THR A 175 -15.43 15.84 -13.16
CA THR A 175 -14.20 16.24 -12.47
C THR A 175 -14.29 15.97 -10.97
N ARG A 176 -15.47 16.15 -10.35
CA ARG A 176 -15.67 15.82 -8.93
C ARG A 176 -15.57 14.31 -8.69
N ALA A 177 -16.17 13.48 -9.53
CA ALA A 177 -16.12 12.03 -9.41
C ALA A 177 -14.69 11.51 -9.55
N VAL A 178 -13.97 11.94 -10.60
CA VAL A 178 -12.57 11.55 -10.85
C VAL A 178 -11.65 12.02 -9.72
N ALA A 179 -11.76 13.28 -9.29
CA ALA A 179 -10.93 13.82 -8.20
C ALA A 179 -11.17 13.08 -6.87
N ASN A 180 -12.41 12.72 -6.56
CA ASN A 180 -12.72 11.96 -5.35
C ASN A 180 -12.18 10.53 -5.42
N ALA A 181 -12.33 9.84 -6.56
CA ALA A 181 -11.79 8.50 -6.78
C ALA A 181 -10.27 8.48 -6.65
N ALA A 182 -9.57 9.42 -7.28
CA ALA A 182 -8.11 9.52 -7.25
C ALA A 182 -7.54 9.90 -5.86
N THR A 183 -8.25 10.71 -5.07
CA THR A 183 -7.74 11.17 -3.77
C THR A 183 -8.14 10.29 -2.59
N LYS A 184 -9.14 9.42 -2.73
CA LYS A 184 -9.59 8.53 -1.64
C LYS A 184 -8.49 7.61 -1.12
N PRO A 185 -7.72 6.89 -1.97
CA PRO A 185 -6.62 6.03 -1.51
C PRO A 185 -5.50 6.81 -0.81
N LEU A 186 -5.17 8.00 -1.31
CA LEU A 186 -4.14 8.85 -0.68
C LEU A 186 -4.55 9.33 0.71
N ARG A 187 -5.84 9.58 0.92
CA ARG A 187 -6.37 9.93 2.25
C ARG A 187 -6.30 8.75 3.22
N SER A 188 -6.59 7.53 2.76
CA SER A 188 -6.45 6.32 3.60
C SER A 188 -4.99 6.07 3.98
N LEU A 189 -4.05 6.22 3.04
CA LEU A 189 -2.61 6.16 3.33
C LEU A 189 -2.20 7.19 4.40
N SER A 190 -2.61 8.45 4.24
CA SER A 190 -2.30 9.52 5.20
C SER A 190 -2.93 9.27 6.57
N ALA A 191 -4.17 8.77 6.62
CA ALA A 191 -4.83 8.42 7.87
C ALA A 191 -4.12 7.27 8.60
N THR A 192 -3.78 6.19 7.88
CA THR A 192 -3.02 5.06 8.45
C THR A 192 -1.65 5.50 8.94
N ALA A 193 -0.92 6.31 8.14
CA ALA A 193 0.37 6.87 8.55
C ALA A 193 0.26 7.71 9.84
N SER A 194 -0.79 8.54 9.95
CA SER A 194 -1.06 9.32 11.17
C SER A 194 -1.40 8.43 12.36
N THR A 195 -2.18 7.36 12.16
CA THR A 195 -2.49 6.38 13.21
C THR A 195 -1.22 5.69 13.68
N VAL A 196 -0.38 5.21 12.75
CA VAL A 196 0.88 4.54 13.09
C VAL A 196 1.84 5.48 13.84
N SER A 197 1.91 6.75 13.45
CA SER A 197 2.77 7.73 14.12
C SER A 197 2.31 8.08 15.55
N GLN A 198 1.07 7.77 15.90
CA GLN A 198 0.50 8.01 17.24
C GLN A 198 0.47 6.74 18.10
N LEU A 199 0.82 5.57 17.53
CA LEU A 199 0.96 4.35 18.31
C LEU A 199 2.15 4.49 19.27
N ASP A 200 1.92 4.11 20.51
CA ASP A 200 2.98 3.98 21.51
C ASP A 200 3.80 2.73 21.17
N LEU A 201 4.86 2.91 20.38
CA LEU A 201 5.71 1.83 19.87
C LEU A 201 6.59 1.22 20.97
N ASP A 202 6.60 1.81 22.17
CA ASP A 202 7.41 1.37 23.29
C ASP A 202 6.68 0.38 24.22
N ARG A 203 5.35 0.21 24.09
CA ARG A 203 4.56 -0.63 24.99
C ARG A 203 3.47 -1.40 24.28
N GLY A 204 3.45 -2.71 24.47
CA GLY A 204 2.36 -3.60 24.08
C GLY A 204 2.46 -4.19 22.66
N GLU A 205 1.48 -5.02 22.35
CA GLU A 205 1.34 -5.65 21.04
C GLU A 205 0.97 -4.61 19.98
N VAL A 206 1.90 -4.29 19.09
CA VAL A 206 1.69 -3.30 18.04
C VAL A 206 0.98 -3.95 16.86
N ASN A 207 -0.34 -3.79 16.80
CA ASN A 207 -1.13 -4.18 15.64
C ASN A 207 -1.23 -3.00 14.67
N VAL A 208 -0.50 -3.04 13.58
CA VAL A 208 -0.50 -2.02 12.53
C VAL A 208 -1.52 -2.42 11.47
N PRO A 209 -2.63 -1.67 11.29
CA PRO A 209 -3.62 -2.00 10.27
C PRO A 209 -3.03 -1.76 8.88
N ALA A 210 -3.22 -2.73 7.97
CA ALA A 210 -2.86 -2.55 6.57
C ALA A 210 -3.80 -1.54 5.88
N VAL A 211 -3.27 -0.78 4.93
CA VAL A 211 -4.09 0.07 4.07
C VAL A 211 -4.87 -0.81 3.09
N PRO A 212 -6.20 -0.62 2.96
CA PRO A 212 -6.99 -1.37 1.99
C PRO A 212 -6.47 -1.21 0.57
N ASP A 213 -6.52 -2.28 -0.21
CA ASP A 213 -6.17 -2.25 -1.62
C ASP A 213 -7.10 -1.26 -2.36
N PRO A 214 -6.56 -0.30 -3.13
CA PRO A 214 -7.36 0.71 -3.80
C PRO A 214 -8.21 0.18 -4.97
N ALA A 215 -8.25 -1.11 -5.26
CA ALA A 215 -8.93 -1.75 -6.39
C ALA A 215 -8.56 -1.10 -7.75
N LEU A 216 -7.31 -0.72 -7.91
CA LEU A 216 -6.71 -0.15 -9.12
C LEU A 216 -5.79 -1.19 -9.78
N PRO A 217 -5.55 -1.09 -11.11
CA PRO A 217 -4.57 -1.95 -11.76
C PRO A 217 -3.20 -1.88 -11.09
N PRO A 218 -2.42 -2.99 -11.07
CA PRO A 218 -1.12 -3.04 -10.40
C PRO A 218 -0.09 -2.01 -10.93
N GLU A 219 -0.24 -1.60 -12.20
CA GLU A 219 0.62 -0.60 -12.84
C GLU A 219 0.32 0.83 -12.40
N HIS A 220 -0.81 1.05 -11.73
CA HIS A 220 -1.21 2.39 -11.28
C HIS A 220 -0.32 2.84 -10.11
N GLU A 221 0.20 4.07 -10.18
CA GLU A 221 1.16 4.62 -9.21
C GLU A 221 0.62 4.56 -7.76
N VAL A 222 -0.68 4.76 -7.58
CA VAL A 222 -1.33 4.70 -6.26
C VAL A 222 -1.39 3.26 -5.74
N ALA A 223 -1.59 2.26 -6.61
CA ALA A 223 -1.55 0.85 -6.22
C ALA A 223 -0.14 0.43 -5.82
N GLN A 224 0.87 0.83 -6.60
CA GLN A 224 2.28 0.60 -6.29
C GLN A 224 2.70 1.23 -4.96
N LEU A 225 2.28 2.50 -4.73
CA LEU A 225 2.56 3.20 -3.48
C LEU A 225 1.90 2.50 -2.29
N THR A 226 0.62 2.09 -2.42
CA THR A 226 -0.09 1.35 -1.37
C THR A 226 0.59 0.02 -1.07
N GLY A 227 1.01 -0.72 -2.11
CA GLY A 227 1.74 -1.98 -1.94
C GLY A 227 3.11 -1.79 -1.27
N ALA A 228 3.87 -0.76 -1.66
CA ALA A 228 5.16 -0.43 -1.03
C ALA A 228 4.97 -0.03 0.44
N PHE A 229 3.95 0.77 0.75
CA PHE A 229 3.63 1.19 2.11
C PHE A 229 3.23 -0.01 2.99
N ASN A 230 2.37 -0.91 2.48
CA ASN A 230 1.97 -2.12 3.21
C ASN A 230 3.16 -3.06 3.47
N ARG A 231 4.10 -3.20 2.51
CA ARG A 231 5.35 -3.95 2.75
C ARG A 231 6.20 -3.32 3.84
N MET A 232 6.34 -2.00 3.84
CA MET A 232 7.05 -1.28 4.90
C MET A 232 6.41 -1.52 6.27
N LEU A 233 5.08 -1.43 6.37
CA LEU A 233 4.35 -1.71 7.60
C LEU A 233 4.55 -3.15 8.06
N GLY A 234 4.51 -4.12 7.14
CA GLY A 234 4.79 -5.53 7.43
C GLY A 234 6.19 -5.77 7.99
N ASN A 235 7.21 -5.11 7.42
CA ASN A 235 8.58 -5.18 7.90
C ASN A 235 8.72 -4.58 9.32
N VAL A 236 8.10 -3.44 9.55
CA VAL A 236 8.07 -2.80 10.88
C VAL A 236 7.40 -3.71 11.91
N GLN A 237 6.22 -4.25 11.57
CA GLN A 237 5.51 -5.18 12.45
C GLN A 237 6.33 -6.45 12.74
N GLY A 238 7.02 -6.98 11.72
CA GLY A 238 7.94 -8.11 11.87
C GLY A 238 9.07 -7.80 12.86
N ALA A 239 9.70 -6.64 12.72
CA ALA A 239 10.77 -6.20 13.62
C ALA A 239 10.29 -6.07 15.08
N PHE A 240 9.08 -5.53 15.30
CA PHE A 240 8.51 -5.46 16.66
C PHE A 240 8.24 -6.83 17.26
N LYS A 241 7.69 -7.79 16.50
CA LYS A 241 7.48 -9.17 16.99
C LYS A 241 8.79 -9.85 17.39
N VAL A 242 9.85 -9.66 16.59
CA VAL A 242 11.18 -10.19 16.94
C VAL A 242 11.71 -9.56 18.22
N ARG A 243 11.58 -8.22 18.34
CA ARG A 243 11.99 -7.49 19.56
C ARG A 243 11.23 -7.98 20.80
N GLU A 244 9.90 -8.07 20.72
CA GLU A 244 9.05 -8.53 21.84
C GLU A 244 9.39 -9.95 22.28
N ALA A 245 9.59 -10.85 21.30
CA ALA A 245 10.05 -12.22 21.57
C ALA A 245 11.41 -12.23 22.27
N SER A 246 12.34 -11.35 21.85
CA SER A 246 13.67 -11.21 22.47
C SER A 246 13.57 -10.65 23.88
N GLU A 247 12.76 -9.59 24.09
CA GLU A 247 12.54 -9.03 25.44
C GLU A 247 11.90 -10.05 26.40
N THR A 248 10.94 -10.82 25.92
CA THR A 248 10.29 -11.86 26.72
C THR A 248 11.27 -12.96 27.09
N LYS A 249 12.13 -13.39 26.14
CA LYS A 249 13.21 -14.35 26.43
C LYS A 249 14.19 -13.80 27.47
N LEU A 250 14.59 -12.54 27.32
CA LEU A 250 15.51 -11.89 28.27
C LEU A 250 14.91 -11.76 29.66
N ARG A 251 13.65 -11.33 29.81
CA ARG A 251 12.96 -11.24 31.08
C ARG A 251 12.88 -12.60 31.79
N ARG A 252 12.52 -13.65 31.04
CA ARG A 252 12.48 -15.02 31.58
C ARG A 252 13.88 -15.47 32.01
N PHE A 253 14.90 -15.24 31.19
CA PHE A 253 16.28 -15.56 31.51
C PHE A 253 16.76 -14.89 32.81
N VAL A 254 16.50 -13.59 32.97
CA VAL A 254 16.86 -12.85 34.19
C VAL A 254 16.11 -13.38 35.42
N ALA A 255 14.82 -13.69 35.28
CA ALA A 255 14.03 -14.26 36.38
C ALA A 255 14.58 -15.63 36.81
N ASP A 256 14.81 -16.53 35.87
CA ASP A 256 15.30 -17.89 36.12
C ASP A 256 16.72 -17.87 36.72
N ALA A 257 17.62 -17.04 36.16
CA ALA A 257 18.96 -16.85 36.70
C ALA A 257 18.93 -16.31 38.14
N SER A 258 18.02 -15.36 38.43
CA SER A 258 17.87 -14.81 39.80
C SER A 258 17.39 -15.87 40.81
N HIS A 259 16.49 -16.74 40.37
CA HIS A 259 16.03 -17.86 41.22
C HIS A 259 17.16 -18.88 41.48
N GLU A 260 17.91 -19.27 40.44
CA GLU A 260 18.99 -20.26 40.59
C GLU A 260 20.21 -19.71 41.35
N LEU A 261 20.45 -18.41 41.35
CA LEU A 261 21.49 -17.77 42.18
C LEU A 261 21.06 -17.60 43.65
N ARG A 262 19.76 -17.40 43.91
CA ARG A 262 19.26 -17.20 45.27
C ARG A 262 19.38 -18.48 46.11
N ASN A 263 19.18 -19.65 45.53
CA ASN A 263 19.20 -20.93 46.22
C ASN A 263 20.59 -21.25 46.86
N PRO A 264 21.70 -21.25 46.10
CA PRO A 264 23.03 -21.49 46.68
C PRO A 264 23.44 -20.40 47.65
N LEU A 265 23.05 -19.14 47.41
CA LEU A 265 23.33 -18.03 48.37
C LEU A 265 22.63 -18.24 49.71
N ALA A 266 21.40 -18.72 49.71
CA ALA A 266 20.67 -19.06 50.95
C ALA A 266 21.33 -20.25 51.66
N ALA A 267 21.83 -21.25 50.90
CA ALA A 267 22.57 -22.37 51.48
C ALA A 267 23.90 -21.92 52.10
N ILE A 268 24.70 -21.11 51.41
CA ILE A 268 25.95 -20.52 51.92
C ILE A 268 25.68 -19.77 53.20
N ARG A 269 24.63 -18.94 53.26
CA ARG A 269 24.25 -18.20 54.46
C ARG A 269 23.91 -19.16 55.62
N GLY A 270 23.10 -20.18 55.39
CA GLY A 270 22.72 -21.16 56.39
C GLY A 270 23.93 -21.93 56.91
N TYR A 271 24.84 -22.38 56.04
CA TYR A 271 26.07 -23.06 56.45
C TYR A 271 27.06 -22.10 57.16
N SER A 272 27.09 -20.83 56.77
CA SER A 272 27.88 -19.80 57.49
C SER A 272 27.39 -19.59 58.93
N GLU A 273 26.07 -19.55 59.12
CA GLU A 273 25.47 -19.49 60.48
C GLU A 273 25.74 -20.75 61.27
N LEU A 274 25.76 -21.92 60.65
CA LEU A 274 26.12 -23.20 61.30
C LEU A 274 27.59 -23.21 61.67
N ALA A 275 28.50 -22.82 60.76
CA ALA A 275 29.93 -22.72 61.01
C ALA A 275 30.28 -21.78 62.20
N ALA A 276 29.51 -20.67 62.34
CA ALA A 276 29.70 -19.69 63.42
C ALA A 276 29.22 -20.17 64.77
N ARG A 277 28.35 -21.20 64.86
CA ARG A 277 27.81 -21.74 66.16
C ARG A 277 28.35 -23.12 66.52
N GLY A 278 28.93 -23.82 65.48
CA GLY A 278 29.39 -25.22 65.67
C GLY A 278 30.81 -25.31 66.16
N ASP A 279 31.14 -26.45 66.89
CA ASP A 279 32.48 -26.80 67.31
C ASP A 279 33.11 -27.83 66.37
N GLY A 280 34.36 -27.58 65.96
CA GLY A 280 35.28 -28.53 65.30
C GLY A 280 34.74 -29.22 64.04
N ALA A 281 34.14 -30.39 64.21
CA ALA A 281 33.68 -31.18 63.05
C ALA A 281 32.51 -30.56 62.26
N ASP A 282 31.55 -29.91 62.96
CA ASP A 282 30.40 -29.24 62.30
C ASP A 282 30.84 -27.99 61.54
N SER A 283 31.84 -27.27 62.09
CA SER A 283 32.42 -26.12 61.36
C SER A 283 33.18 -26.54 60.14
N ALA A 284 33.96 -27.62 60.13
CA ALA A 284 34.69 -28.15 59.02
C ALA A 284 33.71 -28.65 57.90
N PHE A 285 32.61 -29.30 58.25
CA PHE A 285 31.55 -29.73 57.34
C PHE A 285 30.88 -28.51 56.70
N ALA A 286 30.51 -27.51 57.50
CA ALA A 286 29.86 -26.31 57.00
C ALA A 286 30.75 -25.52 56.04
N LEU A 287 32.06 -25.39 56.35
CA LEU A 287 33.03 -24.75 55.41
C LEU A 287 33.17 -25.52 54.13
N GLY A 288 33.23 -26.85 54.15
CA GLY A 288 33.25 -27.66 52.93
C GLY A 288 31.99 -27.51 52.08
N ARG A 289 30.82 -27.31 52.72
CA ARG A 289 29.55 -27.03 52.01
C ARG A 289 29.54 -25.64 51.41
N ILE A 290 30.07 -24.64 52.10
CA ILE A 290 30.22 -23.27 51.57
C ILE A 290 31.12 -23.27 50.34
N ASP A 291 32.27 -23.96 50.40
CA ASP A 291 33.18 -24.04 49.26
C ASP A 291 32.50 -24.70 48.05
N ALA A 292 31.83 -25.84 48.26
CA ALA A 292 31.12 -26.54 47.22
C ALA A 292 30.01 -25.65 46.53
N GLU A 293 29.23 -24.88 47.35
CA GLU A 293 28.22 -23.98 46.81
C GLU A 293 28.83 -22.74 46.12
N SER A 294 29.98 -22.28 46.57
CA SER A 294 30.71 -21.19 45.90
C SER A 294 31.26 -21.61 44.52
N GLN A 295 31.83 -22.80 44.43
CA GLN A 295 32.27 -23.39 43.14
C GLN A 295 31.10 -23.59 42.18
N ARG A 296 29.95 -24.05 42.70
CA ARG A 296 28.73 -24.18 41.91
C ARG A 296 28.23 -22.82 41.38
N MET A 297 28.25 -21.77 42.20
CA MET A 297 27.89 -20.41 41.77
C MET A 297 28.82 -19.88 40.68
N THR A 298 30.14 -20.09 40.82
CA THR A 298 31.12 -19.70 39.81
C THR A 298 30.79 -20.33 38.47
N LYS A 299 30.58 -21.65 38.47
CA LYS A 299 30.19 -22.38 37.24
C LYS A 299 28.87 -21.88 36.65
N LEU A 300 27.86 -21.61 37.49
CA LEU A 300 26.57 -21.07 37.02
C LEU A 300 26.75 -19.71 36.36
N VAL A 301 27.55 -18.81 36.93
CA VAL A 301 27.83 -17.50 36.36
C VAL A 301 28.57 -17.62 35.01
N GLU A 302 29.59 -18.49 34.94
CA GLU A 302 30.33 -18.77 33.70
C GLU A 302 29.42 -19.32 32.60
N ASP A 303 28.53 -20.27 32.92
CA ASP A 303 27.55 -20.84 32.03
C ASP A 303 26.55 -19.77 31.50
N LEU A 304 26.09 -18.87 32.37
CA LEU A 304 25.22 -17.75 32.03
C LEU A 304 25.92 -16.74 31.12
N LEU A 305 27.18 -16.38 31.41
CA LEU A 305 27.95 -15.47 30.57
C LEU A 305 28.25 -16.08 29.17
N LEU A 306 28.49 -17.40 29.14
CA LEU A 306 28.68 -18.09 27.88
C LEU A 306 27.41 -18.05 27.02
N LEU A 307 26.24 -18.37 27.59
CA LEU A 307 24.97 -18.34 26.88
C LEU A 307 24.65 -16.92 26.41
N ALA A 308 24.91 -15.88 27.24
CA ALA A 308 24.71 -14.49 26.85
C ALA A 308 25.59 -14.07 25.66
N ARG A 309 26.87 -14.55 25.62
CA ARG A 309 27.77 -14.30 24.48
C ARG A 309 27.33 -15.01 23.21
N LEU A 310 26.83 -16.25 23.30
CA LEU A 310 26.34 -17.01 22.17
C LEU A 310 25.01 -16.45 21.64
N ASP A 311 24.12 -15.97 22.52
CA ASP A 311 22.88 -15.28 22.12
C ASP A 311 23.13 -13.94 21.41
N ALA A 312 24.27 -13.28 21.66
CA ALA A 312 24.68 -12.03 21.02
C ALA A 312 25.41 -12.24 19.70
N ASP A 313 25.40 -13.45 19.12
CA ASP A 313 26.13 -13.82 17.90
C ASP A 313 27.62 -13.38 17.92
N ALA A 314 28.23 -13.40 19.12
CA ALA A 314 29.63 -13.05 19.24
C ALA A 314 30.48 -14.03 18.43
N PRO A 315 31.43 -13.55 17.59
CA PRO A 315 32.23 -14.43 16.75
C PRO A 315 33.03 -15.42 17.61
N VAL A 316 32.83 -16.70 17.35
CA VAL A 316 33.64 -17.77 17.96
C VAL A 316 34.81 -18.07 17.02
N GLU A 317 36.01 -18.03 17.55
CA GLU A 317 37.22 -18.39 16.78
C GLU A 317 37.16 -19.90 16.45
N MET A 318 37.05 -20.19 15.15
CA MET A 318 36.90 -21.55 14.61
C MET A 318 38.20 -22.00 14.00
N GLN A 319 38.67 -23.17 14.39
CA GLN A 319 39.88 -23.81 13.85
C GLN A 319 39.62 -25.29 13.57
N PRO A 320 40.43 -25.93 12.73
CA PRO A 320 40.42 -27.39 12.62
C PRO A 320 40.77 -28.02 13.97
N VAL A 321 39.94 -28.90 14.48
CA VAL A 321 40.11 -29.57 15.79
C VAL A 321 39.95 -31.07 15.58
N ASP A 322 40.93 -31.87 16.01
CA ASP A 322 40.81 -33.32 16.08
C ASP A 322 39.81 -33.71 17.18
N ILE A 323 38.63 -34.16 16.76
CA ILE A 323 37.52 -34.53 17.65
C ILE A 323 37.88 -35.76 18.50
N VAL A 324 38.72 -36.68 17.97
CA VAL A 324 39.13 -37.88 18.69
C VAL A 324 39.96 -37.53 19.92
N ALA A 325 40.91 -36.61 19.74
CA ALA A 325 41.73 -36.11 20.87
C ALA A 325 40.90 -35.45 21.95
N VAL A 326 39.90 -34.60 21.58
CA VAL A 326 39.01 -33.95 22.53
C VAL A 326 38.11 -34.96 23.27
N VAL A 327 37.59 -35.95 22.57
CA VAL A 327 36.78 -37.05 23.17
C VAL A 327 37.59 -37.86 24.18
N LEU A 328 38.82 -38.23 23.81
CA LEU A 328 39.71 -38.99 24.73
C LEU A 328 39.95 -38.24 26.03
N ASN A 329 40.26 -36.95 25.96
CA ASN A 329 40.48 -36.13 27.14
C ASN A 329 39.20 -36.02 28.00
N ALA A 330 38.04 -35.71 27.40
CA ALA A 330 36.81 -35.57 28.12
C ALA A 330 36.32 -36.85 28.79
N VAL A 331 36.49 -38.00 28.11
CA VAL A 331 36.14 -39.32 28.71
C VAL A 331 37.12 -39.74 29.80
N SER A 332 38.40 -39.37 29.69
CA SER A 332 39.37 -39.56 30.77
C SER A 332 38.97 -38.83 32.04
N ASP A 333 38.56 -37.54 31.90
CA ASP A 333 38.05 -36.72 33.00
C ASP A 333 36.75 -37.29 33.60
N ALA A 334 35.84 -37.74 32.73
CA ALA A 334 34.58 -38.34 33.17
C ALA A 334 34.81 -39.66 33.93
N ARG A 335 35.77 -40.46 33.53
CA ARG A 335 36.15 -41.71 34.22
C ARG A 335 36.73 -41.44 35.58
N ALA A 336 37.56 -40.41 35.73
CA ALA A 336 38.11 -40.02 37.05
C ALA A 336 37.03 -39.47 37.98
N ALA A 337 36.05 -38.72 37.42
CA ALA A 337 34.97 -38.12 38.21
C ALA A 337 33.80 -39.07 38.52
N GLY A 338 33.63 -40.19 37.78
CA GLY A 338 32.55 -41.16 37.96
C GLY A 338 33.06 -42.61 37.89
N PRO A 339 33.83 -43.07 38.91
CA PRO A 339 34.39 -44.41 38.92
C PRO A 339 33.33 -45.50 39.10
N ASP A 340 32.12 -45.16 39.46
CA ASP A 340 30.96 -46.03 39.66
C ASP A 340 30.16 -46.29 38.35
N HIS A 341 30.60 -45.70 37.21
CA HIS A 341 30.05 -45.94 35.90
C HIS A 341 31.03 -46.69 34.99
N THR A 342 30.51 -47.44 34.01
CA THR A 342 31.34 -48.11 33.01
C THR A 342 31.46 -47.23 31.75
N TRP A 343 32.68 -46.73 31.50
CA TRP A 343 32.93 -45.81 30.37
C TRP A 343 33.53 -46.59 29.20
N ARG A 344 32.85 -46.58 28.03
CA ARG A 344 33.27 -47.22 26.78
C ARG A 344 33.52 -46.17 25.70
N LEU A 345 34.48 -46.47 24.84
CA LEU A 345 34.85 -45.64 23.70
C LEU A 345 34.78 -46.50 22.41
N GLU A 346 34.13 -45.93 21.39
CA GLU A 346 34.09 -46.45 20.03
C GLU A 346 34.55 -45.35 19.09
N LEU A 347 35.84 -45.36 18.74
CA LEU A 347 36.49 -44.33 17.95
C LEU A 347 37.02 -44.95 16.65
N PRO A 348 37.09 -44.21 15.54
CA PRO A 348 37.73 -44.65 14.32
C PRO A 348 39.23 -44.79 14.50
N GLU A 349 39.87 -45.64 13.70
CA GLU A 349 41.33 -45.81 13.72
C GLU A 349 42.09 -44.55 13.28
N GLU A 350 41.54 -43.82 12.32
CA GLU A 350 42.05 -42.52 11.86
C GLU A 350 41.24 -41.37 12.44
N GLY A 351 41.96 -40.38 13.01
CA GLY A 351 41.34 -39.14 13.49
C GLY A 351 40.76 -38.31 12.33
N PHE A 352 39.82 -37.48 12.64
CA PHE A 352 39.24 -36.52 11.70
C PHE A 352 38.99 -35.19 12.37
N GLU A 353 39.05 -34.13 11.58
CA GLU A 353 38.95 -32.74 12.07
C GLU A 353 37.55 -32.14 11.81
N VAL A 354 37.10 -31.35 12.76
CA VAL A 354 35.89 -30.52 12.65
C VAL A 354 36.26 -29.04 12.81
N ARG A 355 35.51 -28.15 12.17
CA ARG A 355 35.66 -26.71 12.41
C ARG A 355 34.97 -26.33 13.70
N ALA A 356 35.76 -26.10 14.75
CA ALA A 356 35.25 -25.79 16.08
C ALA A 356 36.27 -24.96 16.88
N ASN A 357 35.83 -24.53 18.08
CA ASN A 357 36.75 -24.08 19.13
C ASN A 357 36.98 -25.29 20.06
N ALA A 358 38.23 -25.64 20.30
CA ALA A 358 38.60 -26.86 21.06
C ALA A 358 38.04 -26.86 22.49
N ASP A 359 38.13 -25.74 23.22
CA ASP A 359 37.64 -25.60 24.60
C ASP A 359 36.11 -25.74 24.64
N ARG A 360 35.42 -25.13 23.69
CA ARG A 360 33.94 -25.21 23.61
C ARG A 360 33.47 -26.63 23.23
N LEU A 361 34.17 -27.25 22.31
CA LEU A 361 33.86 -28.64 21.94
C LEU A 361 34.10 -29.58 23.13
N HIS A 362 35.20 -29.42 23.86
CA HIS A 362 35.45 -30.16 25.10
C HIS A 362 34.30 -29.91 26.11
N GLN A 363 33.86 -28.66 26.32
CA GLN A 363 32.74 -28.33 27.20
C GLN A 363 31.43 -29.02 26.78
N VAL A 364 31.15 -29.11 25.48
CA VAL A 364 30.00 -29.90 24.95
C VAL A 364 30.05 -31.34 25.40
N ILE A 365 31.20 -32.01 25.20
CA ILE A 365 31.38 -33.41 25.52
C ILE A 365 31.28 -33.64 27.04
N VAL A 366 31.96 -32.81 27.84
CA VAL A 366 31.89 -32.86 29.31
C VAL A 366 30.46 -32.69 29.80
N ASN A 367 29.68 -31.76 29.24
CA ASN A 367 28.29 -31.59 29.61
C ASN A 367 27.43 -32.81 29.32
N LEU A 368 27.61 -33.47 28.16
CA LEU A 368 26.89 -34.70 27.83
C LEU A 368 27.29 -35.86 28.74
N LEU A 369 28.60 -36.06 29.01
CA LEU A 369 29.08 -37.09 29.89
C LEU A 369 28.66 -36.87 31.37
N SER A 370 28.71 -35.60 31.83
CA SER A 370 28.21 -35.21 33.14
C SER A 370 26.71 -35.43 33.30
N ASN A 371 25.95 -35.19 32.19
CA ASN A 371 24.52 -35.49 32.17
C ASN A 371 24.25 -36.98 32.35
N ALA A 372 24.95 -37.85 31.60
CA ALA A 372 24.86 -39.30 31.76
C ALA A 372 25.17 -39.70 33.23
N ARG A 373 26.30 -39.27 33.78
CA ARG A 373 26.68 -39.56 35.16
C ARG A 373 25.68 -39.13 36.23
N ASN A 374 25.12 -37.91 36.07
CA ASN A 374 24.28 -37.35 37.13
C ASN A 374 22.83 -37.81 37.06
N HIS A 375 22.38 -38.33 35.94
CA HIS A 375 20.99 -38.72 35.71
C HIS A 375 20.80 -40.23 35.53
N THR A 376 21.87 -41.02 35.69
CA THR A 376 21.79 -42.47 35.66
C THR A 376 22.31 -43.07 36.99
N PRO A 377 21.87 -44.30 37.37
CA PRO A 377 22.34 -44.96 38.58
C PRO A 377 23.77 -45.46 38.43
N ALA A 378 24.44 -45.74 39.58
CA ALA A 378 25.72 -46.42 39.59
C ALA A 378 25.64 -47.76 38.83
N GLY A 379 26.70 -48.15 38.11
CA GLY A 379 26.76 -49.32 37.27
C GLY A 379 26.30 -49.12 35.84
N THR A 380 25.74 -47.97 35.47
CA THR A 380 25.34 -47.62 34.11
C THR A 380 26.54 -47.61 33.19
N THR A 381 26.38 -48.18 31.98
CA THR A 381 27.36 -48.09 30.90
C THR A 381 27.11 -46.87 30.03
N VAL A 382 28.13 -46.03 29.91
CA VAL A 382 28.11 -44.83 29.05
C VAL A 382 29.10 -45.08 27.90
N THR A 383 28.58 -45.14 26.67
CA THR A 383 29.38 -45.34 25.46
C THR A 383 29.47 -44.04 24.68
N THR A 384 30.69 -43.58 24.44
CA THR A 384 30.96 -42.43 23.55
C THR A 384 31.46 -42.94 22.20
N VAL A 385 30.76 -42.55 21.14
CA VAL A 385 31.05 -42.94 19.75
C VAL A 385 31.38 -41.70 18.95
N ALA A 386 32.48 -41.69 18.22
CA ALA A 386 32.77 -40.64 17.23
C ALA A 386 33.04 -41.29 15.87
N GLY A 387 32.60 -40.63 14.82
CA GLY A 387 32.79 -41.09 13.45
C GLY A 387 32.24 -40.13 12.41
N ILE A 388 32.35 -40.52 11.15
CA ILE A 388 31.77 -39.77 10.02
C ILE A 388 30.54 -40.53 9.54
N ARG A 389 29.41 -39.87 9.42
CA ARG A 389 28.16 -40.39 8.86
C ARG A 389 27.53 -39.35 7.95
N ASP A 390 27.10 -39.80 6.79
CA ASP A 390 26.43 -38.93 5.80
C ASP A 390 27.22 -37.64 5.46
N GLY A 391 28.57 -37.75 5.46
CA GLY A 391 29.45 -36.60 5.16
C GLY A 391 29.57 -35.56 6.28
N GLN A 392 29.07 -35.88 7.48
CA GLN A 392 29.18 -35.02 8.67
C GLN A 392 29.90 -35.78 9.80
N ALA A 393 30.60 -35.06 10.64
CA ALA A 393 31.10 -35.59 11.90
C ALA A 393 29.93 -35.90 12.85
N CYS A 394 29.89 -37.08 13.39
CA CYS A 394 28.87 -37.56 14.31
C CYS A 394 29.52 -37.98 15.64
N LEU A 395 29.11 -37.32 16.72
CA LEU A 395 29.49 -37.67 18.07
C LEU A 395 28.26 -38.15 18.84
N MET A 396 28.26 -39.32 19.40
CA MET A 396 27.17 -39.88 20.20
C MET A 396 27.63 -40.18 21.63
N VAL A 397 26.79 -39.84 22.59
CA VAL A 397 26.89 -40.28 23.98
C VAL A 397 25.64 -41.10 24.29
N VAL A 398 25.84 -42.38 24.55
CA VAL A 398 24.78 -43.34 24.77
C VAL A 398 24.89 -43.93 26.19
N ASP A 399 23.83 -43.89 26.97
CA ASP A 399 23.71 -44.53 28.25
C ASP A 399 22.61 -45.62 28.24
N ASP A 400 22.77 -46.63 29.08
CA ASP A 400 21.82 -47.73 29.33
C ASP A 400 20.94 -47.46 30.55
N GLY A 401 20.78 -46.18 30.92
CA GLY A 401 20.02 -45.70 32.08
C GLY A 401 18.50 -45.77 31.90
N PRO A 402 17.76 -45.16 32.86
CA PRO A 402 16.30 -45.28 32.92
C PRO A 402 15.56 -44.56 31.79
N GLY A 403 16.25 -43.75 30.98
CA GLY A 403 15.66 -42.92 29.93
C GLY A 403 15.12 -41.59 30.49
N ILE A 404 14.63 -40.75 29.58
CA ILE A 404 14.08 -39.43 29.85
C ILE A 404 12.55 -39.49 29.81
N ALA A 405 11.87 -38.88 30.72
CA ALA A 405 10.40 -38.82 30.77
C ALA A 405 9.85 -38.15 29.52
N PRO A 406 8.78 -38.69 28.88
CA PRO A 406 8.24 -38.16 27.58
C PRO A 406 7.76 -36.73 27.65
N ASP A 407 7.33 -36.22 28.81
CA ASP A 407 6.89 -34.85 29.03
C ASP A 407 8.06 -33.86 29.12
N VAL A 408 9.25 -34.33 29.45
CA VAL A 408 10.48 -33.51 29.54
C VAL A 408 11.24 -33.50 28.24
N LEU A 409 11.21 -34.61 27.47
CA LEU A 409 12.00 -34.83 26.27
C LEU A 409 11.89 -33.67 25.22
N PRO A 410 10.69 -33.14 24.90
CA PRO A 410 10.56 -32.02 23.94
C PRO A 410 11.23 -30.72 24.38
N ARG A 411 11.46 -30.56 25.69
CA ARG A 411 11.95 -29.33 26.32
C ARG A 411 13.34 -29.48 26.95
N ILE A 412 14.01 -30.61 26.67
CA ILE A 412 15.26 -30.95 27.38
C ILE A 412 16.42 -29.99 27.13
N PHE A 413 16.39 -29.29 25.99
CA PHE A 413 17.36 -28.27 25.62
C PHE A 413 16.99 -26.87 26.08
N GLU A 414 15.75 -26.65 26.64
CA GLU A 414 15.39 -25.37 27.23
C GLU A 414 16.22 -25.12 28.50
N ARG A 415 16.54 -23.85 28.73
CA ARG A 415 17.33 -23.44 29.93
C ARG A 415 16.57 -23.79 31.20
N PHE A 416 17.33 -24.23 32.23
CA PHE A 416 16.80 -24.58 33.54
C PHE A 416 15.77 -25.71 33.57
N THR A 417 15.66 -26.49 32.47
CA THR A 417 14.79 -27.67 32.45
C THR A 417 15.34 -28.76 33.34
N ARG A 418 14.48 -29.28 34.24
CA ARG A 418 14.80 -30.37 35.17
C ARG A 418 13.60 -31.31 35.25
N ALA A 419 13.84 -32.62 35.31
CA ALA A 419 12.79 -33.61 35.55
C ALA A 419 12.37 -33.59 37.04
N ASP A 420 11.05 -33.60 37.31
CA ASP A 420 10.51 -33.52 38.69
C ASP A 420 10.99 -34.64 39.61
N ALA A 421 11.33 -35.81 39.06
CA ALA A 421 11.89 -36.94 39.83
C ALA A 421 13.28 -36.63 40.43
N SER A 422 14.08 -35.74 39.80
CA SER A 422 15.41 -35.36 40.29
C SER A 422 15.36 -34.39 41.46
N ARG A 423 14.24 -33.72 41.68
CA ARG A 423 14.06 -32.81 42.83
C ARG A 423 14.14 -33.50 44.18
N ARG A 424 13.81 -34.81 44.27
CA ARG A 424 13.74 -35.55 45.54
C ARG A 424 15.03 -36.22 45.96
N HIS A 425 15.97 -36.52 45.05
CA HIS A 425 17.14 -37.33 45.38
C HIS A 425 18.51 -36.68 45.15
N ASN A 426 18.61 -35.60 44.38
CA ASN A 426 19.91 -35.00 44.04
C ASN A 426 19.82 -33.46 43.85
N GLU A 427 19.30 -32.73 44.84
CA GLU A 427 19.10 -31.26 44.78
C GLU A 427 20.37 -30.45 44.50
N ALA A 428 21.54 -31.04 44.60
CA ALA A 428 22.83 -30.33 44.61
C ALA A 428 23.65 -30.42 43.32
N LYS A 429 23.27 -31.22 42.29
CA LYS A 429 24.26 -31.58 41.25
C LYS A 429 24.07 -30.98 39.84
N SER A 430 22.95 -30.44 39.42
CA SER A 430 22.79 -29.89 38.07
C SER A 430 22.11 -28.54 38.03
N THR A 431 22.65 -27.60 37.23
CA THR A 431 22.11 -26.23 37.01
C THR A 431 20.97 -26.17 36.01
N GLY A 432 20.72 -27.26 35.25
CA GLY A 432 19.77 -27.25 34.14
C GLY A 432 20.22 -26.41 32.92
N LEU A 433 21.49 -25.97 32.89
CA LEU A 433 22.06 -25.20 31.77
C LEU A 433 22.91 -26.04 30.81
N GLY A 434 23.41 -27.21 31.27
CA GLY A 434 24.38 -27.98 30.49
C GLY A 434 23.90 -28.36 29.09
N LEU A 435 22.66 -28.85 28.94
CA LEU A 435 22.12 -29.23 27.61
C LEU A 435 21.76 -27.99 26.76
N SER A 436 21.34 -26.90 27.33
CA SER A 436 21.13 -25.66 26.58
C SER A 436 22.46 -25.06 26.09
N ILE A 437 23.55 -25.22 26.84
CA ILE A 437 24.90 -24.87 26.40
C ILE A 437 25.34 -25.76 25.24
N VAL A 438 25.12 -27.09 25.33
CA VAL A 438 25.40 -28.02 24.24
C VAL A 438 24.72 -27.57 22.97
N GLN A 439 23.43 -27.26 23.02
CA GLN A 439 22.67 -26.80 21.86
C GLN A 439 23.23 -25.50 21.28
N ALA A 440 23.46 -24.50 22.14
CA ALA A 440 23.95 -23.17 21.70
C ALA A 440 25.35 -23.23 21.10
N VAL A 441 26.27 -23.98 21.73
CA VAL A 441 27.64 -24.16 21.23
C VAL A 441 27.66 -24.93 19.91
N VAL A 442 26.95 -26.05 19.83
CA VAL A 442 26.86 -26.86 18.59
C VAL A 442 26.26 -26.05 17.45
N ALA A 443 25.20 -25.25 17.70
CA ALA A 443 24.62 -24.33 16.73
C ALA A 443 25.63 -23.26 16.28
N SER A 444 26.46 -22.73 17.16
CA SER A 444 27.51 -21.74 16.80
C SER A 444 28.59 -22.32 15.89
N PHE A 445 28.75 -23.65 15.88
CA PHE A 445 29.63 -24.39 14.96
C PHE A 445 28.96 -24.76 13.65
N GLY A 446 27.70 -24.35 13.42
CA GLY A 446 26.90 -24.75 12.26
C GLY A 446 26.39 -26.19 12.32
N GLY A 447 26.43 -26.79 13.49
CA GLY A 447 25.98 -28.16 13.76
C GLY A 447 24.56 -28.24 14.34
N ARG A 448 24.12 -29.43 14.71
CA ARG A 448 22.86 -29.70 15.40
C ARG A 448 23.02 -30.80 16.43
N VAL A 449 22.18 -30.79 17.47
CA VAL A 449 22.12 -31.85 18.49
C VAL A 449 20.73 -32.48 18.50
N GLU A 450 20.67 -33.78 18.62
CA GLU A 450 19.45 -34.61 18.65
C GLU A 450 19.47 -35.49 19.88
N VAL A 451 18.30 -35.93 20.34
CA VAL A 451 18.16 -36.87 21.45
C VAL A 451 17.12 -37.94 21.10
N ASP A 452 17.49 -39.19 21.30
CA ASP A 452 16.58 -40.36 21.26
C ASP A 452 16.64 -41.05 22.62
N SER A 453 15.50 -41.14 23.31
CA SER A 453 15.49 -41.72 24.66
C SER A 453 14.27 -42.61 24.88
N ARG A 454 14.57 -43.77 25.44
CA ARG A 454 13.61 -44.77 25.91
C ARG A 454 14.19 -45.50 27.14
N PRO A 455 13.35 -46.12 27.95
CA PRO A 455 13.85 -46.91 29.08
C PRO A 455 14.94 -47.91 28.64
N GLY A 456 16.11 -47.88 29.31
CA GLY A 456 17.29 -48.68 28.97
C GLY A 456 18.17 -48.09 27.89
N ARG A 457 17.86 -46.91 27.32
CA ARG A 457 18.75 -46.27 26.34
C ARG A 457 18.44 -44.81 26.18
N THR A 458 19.40 -43.92 26.47
CA THR A 458 19.40 -42.53 26.04
C THR A 458 20.58 -42.26 25.12
N CYS A 459 20.37 -41.63 23.99
CA CYS A 459 21.39 -41.28 23.01
C CYS A 459 21.30 -39.81 22.66
N PHE A 460 22.31 -39.04 22.99
CA PHE A 460 22.53 -37.69 22.49
C PHE A 460 23.46 -37.78 21.28
N THR A 461 23.05 -37.20 20.15
CA THR A 461 23.83 -37.18 18.90
C THR A 461 24.14 -35.74 18.53
N VAL A 462 25.42 -35.41 18.39
CA VAL A 462 25.92 -34.12 17.93
C VAL A 462 26.42 -34.28 16.50
N TRP A 463 25.93 -33.46 15.60
CA TRP A 463 26.34 -33.39 14.21
C TRP A 463 27.14 -32.12 13.96
N LEU A 464 28.32 -32.23 13.35
CA LEU A 464 29.18 -31.09 13.05
C LEU A 464 29.66 -31.16 11.61
N PRO A 465 29.87 -29.99 10.96
CA PRO A 465 30.53 -29.94 9.64
C PRO A 465 32.00 -30.40 9.78
N LEU A 466 32.47 -31.18 8.82
CA LEU A 466 33.88 -31.52 8.74
C LEU A 466 34.73 -30.29 8.41
N ALA A 467 35.98 -30.27 8.90
CA ALA A 467 36.95 -29.30 8.41
C ALA A 467 37.35 -29.74 6.98
N THR A 468 36.93 -28.91 6.00
CA THR A 468 37.34 -29.08 4.59
C THR A 468 38.70 -28.50 4.36
#